data_061f27b878b6dd3899575ac140afb19f
#
_entry.id   061f27b878b6dd3899575ac140afb19f
#
_cell.length_a   1.000
_cell.length_b   1.000
_cell.length_c   1.000
_cell.angle_alpha   90.00
_cell.angle_beta   90.00
_cell.angle_gamma   90.00
#
_symmetry.space_group_name_H-M   'P 1'
#
loop_
_entity.id
_entity.type
_entity.pdbx_description
1 polymer ?
#
loop_
_entity_poly.entity_id
_entity_poly.type
_entity_poly.pdbx_seq_one_letter_code
_entity_poly.pdbx_strand_id
1 'polypeptide(L)'
;MLNPSIPLVATRHGKIVGVVQEEIHIWRGIPYAAPPTGELRWRAPQPVTPWQDVRQADCFSCASWQDITWCRELGGGDPGNFSEDCLYLNVWAPAVRHEPLPVMVWLHGGGYTIGAGSLPPYDGQALAKRGAIVVTVNYRLGHLGFFAHPALEGEGAECIHNFALLDQIAALRWVQDNIAAFGGDTQNVTLFGESAGARSVLSLMASPLAKGLFHKAIIQSGYTLP
;
A
#
# COMPACT_ATOMS: atom_id res chain seq x y z
N MET A 1 25.84 6.34 -22.53
CA MET A 1 25.15 6.13 -21.24
C MET A 1 23.93 7.03 -21.26
N LEU A 2 22.73 6.45 -21.27
CA LEU A 2 21.48 7.20 -21.19
C LEU A 2 21.43 7.86 -19.81
N ASN A 3 21.27 9.17 -19.80
CA ASN A 3 21.12 9.93 -18.57
C ASN A 3 19.82 9.40 -17.87
N PRO A 4 19.88 8.85 -16.66
CA PRO A 4 18.68 8.38 -16.01
C PRO A 4 17.75 9.58 -15.83
N SER A 5 16.66 9.59 -16.60
CA SER A 5 15.67 10.67 -16.49
C SER A 5 15.12 10.71 -15.07
N ILE A 6 15.02 11.93 -14.52
CA ILE A 6 14.38 12.15 -13.21
C ILE A 6 13.01 11.47 -13.23
N PRO A 7 12.69 10.57 -12.27
CA PRO A 7 11.44 9.82 -12.28
C PRO A 7 10.27 10.70 -11.84
N LEU A 8 9.83 11.61 -12.70
CA LEU A 8 8.69 12.47 -12.52
C LEU A 8 7.44 11.80 -13.11
N VAL A 9 6.40 11.65 -12.31
CA VAL A 9 5.13 11.02 -12.69
C VAL A 9 3.96 11.93 -12.32
N ALA A 10 2.97 12.02 -13.20
CA ALA A 10 1.70 12.68 -12.92
C ALA A 10 0.67 11.63 -12.47
N THR A 11 0.25 11.71 -11.21
CA THR A 11 -0.87 10.93 -10.66
C THR A 11 -2.18 11.72 -10.80
N ARG A 12 -3.31 11.09 -10.50
CA ARG A 12 -4.61 11.80 -10.43
C ARG A 12 -4.65 12.91 -9.39
N HIS A 13 -3.76 12.88 -8.39
CA HIS A 13 -3.76 13.84 -7.28
C HIS A 13 -2.70 14.93 -7.42
N GLY A 14 -1.74 14.77 -8.33
CA GLY A 14 -0.67 15.73 -8.57
C GLY A 14 0.61 15.05 -9.03
N LYS A 15 1.63 15.85 -9.30
CA LYS A 15 2.94 15.35 -9.74
C LYS A 15 3.78 14.88 -8.56
N ILE A 16 4.52 13.80 -8.75
CA ILE A 16 5.48 13.28 -7.77
C ILE A 16 6.81 13.02 -8.46
N VAL A 17 7.90 13.22 -7.73
CA VAL A 17 9.25 12.89 -8.18
C VAL A 17 9.88 11.92 -7.19
N GLY A 18 10.39 10.81 -7.72
CA GLY A 18 11.10 9.78 -6.97
C GLY A 18 12.61 9.88 -7.11
N VAL A 19 13.27 8.77 -6.88
CA VAL A 19 14.73 8.60 -7.02
C VAL A 19 15.05 7.48 -8.01
N VAL A 20 16.28 7.48 -8.51
CA VAL A 20 16.83 6.40 -9.35
C VAL A 20 17.88 5.66 -8.55
N GLN A 21 17.77 4.34 -8.47
CA GLN A 21 18.74 3.48 -7.83
C GLN A 21 18.94 2.22 -8.67
N GLU A 22 20.17 1.97 -9.15
CA GLU A 22 20.51 0.77 -9.92
C GLU A 22 19.55 0.45 -11.09
N GLU A 23 19.23 1.46 -11.89
CA GLU A 23 18.29 1.38 -13.03
C GLU A 23 16.83 1.08 -12.63
N ILE A 24 16.48 1.27 -11.36
CA ILE A 24 15.12 1.22 -10.85
C ILE A 24 14.68 2.63 -10.47
N HIS A 25 13.52 3.03 -10.93
CA HIS A 25 12.79 4.20 -10.45
C HIS A 25 12.04 3.82 -9.18
N ILE A 26 12.19 4.61 -8.13
CA ILE A 26 11.59 4.34 -6.81
C ILE A 26 10.85 5.58 -6.34
N TRP A 27 9.62 5.39 -5.94
CA TRP A 27 8.80 6.42 -5.28
C TRP A 27 8.34 5.88 -3.93
N ARG A 28 8.63 6.61 -2.86
CA ARG A 28 8.32 6.24 -1.48
C ARG A 28 7.39 7.27 -0.86
N GLY A 29 6.48 6.81 0.01
CA GLY A 29 5.60 7.71 0.77
C GLY A 29 4.54 8.41 -0.09
N ILE A 30 3.94 7.70 -1.04
CA ILE A 30 2.85 8.24 -1.86
C ILE A 30 1.54 8.06 -1.11
N PRO A 31 0.77 9.13 -0.80
CA PRO A 31 -0.52 9.00 -0.14
C PRO A 31 -1.55 8.38 -1.11
N TYR A 32 -2.30 7.39 -0.64
CA TYR A 32 -3.40 6.79 -1.37
C TYR A 32 -4.78 7.14 -0.76
N ALA A 33 -4.78 7.71 0.45
CA ALA A 33 -5.96 8.23 1.13
C ALA A 33 -5.58 9.44 1.99
N ALA A 34 -6.58 10.22 2.41
CA ALA A 34 -6.40 11.30 3.37
C ALA A 34 -5.95 10.75 4.73
N PRO A 35 -5.18 11.51 5.54
CA PRO A 35 -4.77 11.10 6.88
C PRO A 35 -5.98 10.70 7.75
N PRO A 36 -6.04 9.47 8.28
CA PRO A 36 -7.18 9.01 9.10
C PRO A 36 -7.08 9.48 10.55
N THR A 37 -6.95 10.77 10.74
CA THR A 37 -6.73 11.44 12.04
C THR A 37 -7.96 12.22 12.50
N GLY A 38 -8.06 12.54 13.79
CA GLY A 38 -9.15 13.32 14.33
C GLY A 38 -10.52 12.70 14.02
N GLU A 39 -11.39 13.45 13.36
CA GLU A 39 -12.74 13.01 12.97
C GLU A 39 -12.75 11.85 11.96
N LEU A 40 -11.63 11.62 11.26
CA LEU A 40 -11.47 10.51 10.32
C LEU A 40 -10.92 9.23 10.97
N ARG A 41 -10.54 9.27 12.25
CA ARG A 41 -10.17 8.06 13.00
C ARG A 41 -11.38 7.13 13.07
N TRP A 42 -11.14 5.83 12.83
CA TRP A 42 -12.21 4.81 12.77
C TRP A 42 -13.31 5.15 11.76
N ARG A 43 -12.92 5.73 10.63
CA ARG A 43 -13.77 5.93 9.46
C ARG A 43 -13.17 5.24 8.25
N ALA A 44 -14.00 4.99 7.25
CA ALA A 44 -13.52 4.55 5.93
C ALA A 44 -12.49 5.55 5.39
N PRO A 45 -11.43 5.09 4.68
CA PRO A 45 -10.44 5.99 4.09
C PRO A 45 -11.10 6.98 3.15
N GLN A 46 -10.72 8.25 3.26
CA GLN A 46 -11.24 9.33 2.44
C GLN A 46 -10.29 9.64 1.27
N PRO A 47 -10.77 10.21 0.18
CA PRO A 47 -9.93 10.59 -0.96
C PRO A 47 -8.80 11.53 -0.56
N VAL A 48 -7.65 11.39 -1.22
CA VAL A 48 -6.50 12.30 -1.08
C VAL A 48 -6.88 13.70 -1.56
N THR A 49 -6.47 14.73 -0.84
CA THR A 49 -6.55 16.12 -1.32
C THR A 49 -5.50 16.33 -2.42
N PRO A 50 -5.89 16.70 -3.65
CA PRO A 50 -4.95 16.99 -4.72
C PRO A 50 -3.99 18.13 -4.37
N TRP A 51 -2.77 18.06 -4.90
CA TRP A 51 -1.73 19.09 -4.71
C TRP A 51 -1.27 19.66 -6.04
N GLN A 52 -0.79 20.93 -6.02
CA GLN A 52 -0.35 21.66 -7.22
C GLN A 52 1.15 21.52 -7.50
N ASP A 53 1.96 21.55 -6.45
CA ASP A 53 3.42 21.47 -6.55
C ASP A 53 3.89 20.03 -6.79
N VAL A 54 5.15 19.88 -7.20
CA VAL A 54 5.77 18.55 -7.31
C VAL A 54 6.12 18.04 -5.91
N ARG A 55 5.47 16.95 -5.49
CA ARG A 55 5.75 16.30 -4.22
C ARG A 55 6.98 15.40 -4.32
N GLN A 56 7.89 15.50 -3.34
CA GLN A 56 9.00 14.58 -3.19
C GLN A 56 8.50 13.22 -2.70
N ALA A 57 8.92 12.16 -3.35
CA ALA A 57 8.58 10.77 -3.04
C ALA A 57 9.87 9.94 -2.91
N ASP A 58 10.83 10.45 -2.14
CA ASP A 58 12.16 9.91 -1.95
C ASP A 58 12.34 9.17 -0.61
N CYS A 59 11.46 9.41 0.36
CA CYS A 59 11.49 8.84 1.70
C CYS A 59 10.22 8.04 2.01
N PHE A 60 10.37 6.95 2.78
CA PHE A 60 9.23 6.25 3.35
C PHE A 60 8.47 7.17 4.31
N SER A 61 7.14 7.06 4.31
CA SER A 61 6.32 7.76 5.29
C SER A 61 6.20 6.95 6.59
N CYS A 62 5.49 7.54 7.57
CA CYS A 62 5.24 6.86 8.83
C CYS A 62 4.46 5.53 8.64
N ALA A 63 4.81 4.54 9.44
CA ALA A 63 4.02 3.33 9.63
C ALA A 63 2.84 3.58 10.58
N SER A 64 1.85 2.69 10.60
CA SER A 64 0.80 2.70 11.61
C SER A 64 1.38 2.47 13.01
N TRP A 65 0.76 3.04 14.04
CA TRP A 65 1.13 2.80 15.43
C TRP A 65 1.18 1.31 15.75
N GLN A 66 2.29 0.86 16.36
CA GLN A 66 2.59 -0.54 16.65
C GLN A 66 3.70 -0.66 17.71
N ASP A 67 3.91 -1.86 18.23
CA ASP A 67 5.04 -2.15 19.11
C ASP A 67 6.32 -2.31 18.28
N ILE A 68 7.27 -1.39 18.46
CA ILE A 68 8.54 -1.38 17.72
C ILE A 68 9.42 -2.59 18.05
N THR A 69 9.38 -3.05 19.29
CA THR A 69 10.19 -4.20 19.74
C THR A 69 9.74 -5.46 19.02
N TRP A 70 8.43 -5.70 19.02
CA TRP A 70 7.86 -6.83 18.30
C TRP A 70 8.08 -6.74 16.79
N CYS A 71 7.99 -5.52 16.22
CA CYS A 71 8.26 -5.36 14.80
C CYS A 71 9.71 -5.67 14.43
N ARG A 72 10.66 -5.24 15.25
CA ARG A 72 12.09 -5.56 15.05
C ARG A 72 12.40 -7.03 15.20
N GLU A 73 11.80 -7.70 16.18
CA GLU A 73 12.07 -9.11 16.48
C GLU A 73 11.34 -10.08 15.55
N LEU A 74 10.10 -9.81 15.19
CA LEU A 74 9.22 -10.72 14.47
C LEU A 74 8.77 -10.19 13.10
N GLY A 75 8.76 -8.87 12.92
CA GLY A 75 8.23 -8.22 11.71
C GLY A 75 9.22 -8.05 10.57
N GLY A 76 10.50 -8.31 10.81
CA GLY A 76 11.54 -8.20 9.77
C GLY A 76 12.33 -6.90 9.77
N GLY A 77 12.24 -6.06 10.82
CA GLY A 77 13.08 -4.88 10.98
C GLY A 77 12.41 -3.67 11.61
N ASP A 78 13.06 -2.52 11.44
CA ASP A 78 12.58 -1.23 11.95
C ASP A 78 11.63 -0.58 10.94
N PRO A 79 10.36 -0.35 11.27
CA PRO A 79 9.41 0.30 10.37
C PRO A 79 9.57 1.83 10.28
N GLY A 80 10.49 2.42 11.04
CA GLY A 80 10.70 3.86 11.10
C GLY A 80 9.77 4.57 12.08
N ASN A 81 9.33 5.77 11.71
CA ASN A 81 8.42 6.58 12.53
C ASN A 81 6.98 6.06 12.46
N PHE A 82 6.21 6.33 13.51
CA PHE A 82 4.80 5.98 13.61
C PHE A 82 3.89 7.20 13.59
N SER A 83 2.73 7.04 12.96
CA SER A 83 1.67 8.04 12.97
C SER A 83 0.32 7.38 12.70
N GLU A 84 -0.77 8.04 13.06
CA GLU A 84 -2.09 7.72 12.48
C GLU A 84 -2.14 8.11 10.99
N ASP A 85 -1.41 9.15 10.58
CA ASP A 85 -1.18 9.48 9.17
C ASP A 85 -0.18 8.49 8.56
N CYS A 86 -0.70 7.30 8.20
CA CYS A 86 0.09 6.16 7.73
C CYS A 86 -0.39 5.57 6.39
N LEU A 87 -1.42 6.14 5.75
CA LEU A 87 -2.04 5.59 4.54
C LEU A 87 -1.25 5.95 3.28
N TYR A 88 -0.08 5.32 3.17
CA TYR A 88 0.89 5.53 2.10
C TYR A 88 1.30 4.22 1.44
N LEU A 89 1.76 4.31 0.21
CA LEU A 89 2.33 3.20 -0.54
C LEU A 89 3.66 3.60 -1.17
N ASN A 90 4.40 2.61 -1.64
CA ASN A 90 5.68 2.77 -2.32
C ASN A 90 5.64 2.03 -3.64
N VAL A 91 6.37 2.52 -4.65
CA VAL A 91 6.41 1.94 -6.00
C VAL A 91 7.85 1.78 -6.45
N TRP A 92 8.20 0.61 -7.00
CA TRP A 92 9.44 0.32 -7.71
C TRP A 92 9.12 -0.07 -9.15
N ALA A 93 9.82 0.50 -10.10
CA ALA A 93 9.65 0.22 -11.51
C ALA A 93 10.99 0.19 -12.25
N PRO A 94 11.23 -0.70 -13.23
CA PRO A 94 12.38 -0.60 -14.10
C PRO A 94 12.46 0.78 -14.77
N ALA A 95 13.64 1.38 -14.86
CA ALA A 95 13.81 2.69 -15.52
C ALA A 95 13.53 2.61 -17.02
N VAL A 96 13.91 1.50 -17.65
CA VAL A 96 13.66 1.24 -19.07
C VAL A 96 12.54 0.20 -19.21
N ARG A 97 11.51 0.53 -19.96
CA ARG A 97 10.37 -0.34 -20.27
C ARG A 97 9.89 -0.03 -21.67
N HIS A 98 9.55 -1.08 -22.42
CA HIS A 98 9.09 -0.99 -23.79
C HIS A 98 7.59 -1.28 -23.93
N GLU A 99 7.00 -1.89 -22.90
CA GLU A 99 5.59 -2.27 -22.82
C GLU A 99 5.10 -2.13 -21.37
N PRO A 100 3.79 -2.08 -21.13
CA PRO A 100 3.24 -2.11 -19.78
C PRO A 100 3.64 -3.38 -19.03
N LEU A 101 4.12 -3.24 -17.79
CA LEU A 101 4.64 -4.35 -16.99
C LEU A 101 3.58 -4.90 -16.01
N PRO A 102 3.67 -6.19 -15.66
CA PRO A 102 2.84 -6.76 -14.60
C PRO A 102 3.05 -6.01 -13.28
N VAL A 103 1.99 -5.83 -12.52
CA VAL A 103 1.98 -5.14 -11.24
C VAL A 103 1.84 -6.15 -10.10
N MET A 104 2.67 -6.04 -9.09
CA MET A 104 2.64 -6.86 -7.88
C MET A 104 2.39 -5.98 -6.67
N VAL A 105 1.26 -6.15 -5.98
CA VAL A 105 0.87 -5.36 -4.80
C VAL A 105 1.05 -6.21 -3.56
N TRP A 106 1.95 -5.78 -2.68
CA TRP A 106 2.31 -6.45 -1.43
C TRP A 106 1.49 -5.95 -0.25
N LEU A 107 0.90 -6.90 0.48
CA LEU A 107 0.30 -6.70 1.79
C LEU A 107 1.14 -7.43 2.84
N HIS A 108 1.74 -6.68 3.76
CA HIS A 108 2.62 -7.23 4.78
C HIS A 108 1.87 -8.05 5.84
N GLY A 109 2.57 -8.96 6.49
CA GLY A 109 2.10 -9.73 7.64
C GLY A 109 2.23 -8.97 8.95
N GLY A 110 2.35 -9.73 10.06
CA GLY A 110 2.52 -9.20 11.41
C GLY A 110 1.25 -9.21 12.25
N GLY A 111 0.35 -10.17 12.03
CA GLY A 111 -0.83 -10.40 12.87
C GLY A 111 -1.82 -9.24 12.91
N TYR A 112 -1.77 -8.30 11.96
CA TYR A 112 -2.49 -7.03 11.95
C TYR A 112 -2.12 -6.08 13.10
N THR A 113 -1.03 -6.33 13.82
CA THR A 113 -0.58 -5.55 14.97
C THR A 113 0.78 -4.88 14.75
N ILE A 114 1.61 -5.44 13.87
CA ILE A 114 2.93 -4.93 13.51
C ILE A 114 3.13 -4.99 11.99
N GLY A 115 4.17 -4.34 11.48
CA GLY A 115 4.57 -4.37 10.09
C GLY A 115 4.44 -3.02 9.37
N ALA A 116 5.08 -2.91 8.22
CA ALA A 116 5.00 -1.77 7.32
C ALA A 116 5.49 -2.16 5.93
N GLY A 117 4.99 -1.50 4.89
CA GLY A 117 5.47 -1.66 3.52
C GLY A 117 6.90 -1.13 3.29
N SER A 118 7.48 -0.45 4.28
CA SER A 118 8.85 0.07 4.29
C SER A 118 9.91 -0.89 4.84
N LEU A 119 9.50 -2.04 5.40
CA LEU A 119 10.45 -2.98 6.00
C LEU A 119 11.45 -3.54 4.98
N PRO A 120 12.74 -3.71 5.35
CA PRO A 120 13.79 -4.15 4.45
C PRO A 120 13.50 -5.42 3.65
N PRO A 121 12.86 -6.48 4.22
CA PRO A 121 12.51 -7.67 3.46
C PRO A 121 11.52 -7.43 2.32
N TYR A 122 10.83 -6.30 2.31
CA TYR A 122 9.80 -5.95 1.32
C TYR A 122 10.30 -4.97 0.26
N ASP A 123 11.62 -4.69 0.20
CA ASP A 123 12.20 -3.87 -0.87
C ASP A 123 11.87 -4.48 -2.24
N GLY A 124 11.17 -3.69 -3.07
CA GLY A 124 10.69 -4.15 -4.37
C GLY A 124 11.73 -4.23 -5.47
N GLN A 125 12.98 -3.79 -5.21
CA GLN A 125 14.01 -3.65 -6.24
C GLN A 125 14.34 -4.97 -6.94
N ALA A 126 14.43 -6.07 -6.19
CA ALA A 126 14.76 -7.37 -6.75
C ALA A 126 13.70 -7.90 -7.72
N LEU A 127 12.42 -7.70 -7.42
CA LEU A 127 11.32 -8.05 -8.31
C LEU A 127 11.20 -7.07 -9.48
N ALA A 128 11.44 -5.79 -9.25
CA ALA A 128 11.43 -4.78 -10.31
C ALA A 128 12.53 -5.06 -11.36
N LYS A 129 13.73 -5.47 -10.95
CA LYS A 129 14.79 -5.93 -11.86
C LYS A 129 14.39 -7.12 -12.72
N ARG A 130 13.36 -7.88 -12.34
CA ARG A 130 12.81 -9.02 -13.10
C ARG A 130 11.63 -8.63 -14.00
N GLY A 131 11.37 -7.34 -14.17
CA GLY A 131 10.36 -6.83 -15.09
C GLY A 131 8.95 -6.72 -14.50
N ALA A 132 8.83 -6.46 -13.20
CA ALA A 132 7.55 -6.17 -12.57
C ALA A 132 7.52 -4.74 -12.00
N ILE A 133 6.34 -4.13 -11.91
CA ILE A 133 6.10 -2.98 -11.04
C ILE A 133 5.72 -3.53 -9.67
N VAL A 134 6.43 -3.11 -8.62
CA VAL A 134 6.16 -3.55 -7.25
C VAL A 134 5.54 -2.41 -6.46
N VAL A 135 4.48 -2.68 -5.75
CA VAL A 135 3.80 -1.75 -4.85
C VAL A 135 3.77 -2.35 -3.46
N THR A 136 4.26 -1.65 -2.44
CA THR A 136 4.07 -2.05 -1.05
C THR A 136 3.14 -1.07 -0.34
N VAL A 137 2.26 -1.57 0.52
CA VAL A 137 1.16 -0.80 1.11
C VAL A 137 1.25 -0.79 2.62
N ASN A 138 1.20 0.41 3.24
CA ASN A 138 0.86 0.55 4.64
C ASN A 138 -0.66 0.58 4.80
N TYR A 139 -1.16 0.01 5.88
CA TYR A 139 -2.57 0.06 6.28
C TYR A 139 -2.66 0.17 7.80
N ARG A 140 -3.80 0.63 8.32
CA ARG A 140 -4.02 0.77 9.77
C ARG A 140 -3.94 -0.57 10.47
N LEU A 141 -3.30 -0.60 11.62
CA LEU A 141 -3.07 -1.79 12.43
C LEU A 141 -3.84 -1.74 13.76
N GLY A 142 -3.98 -2.91 14.38
CA GLY A 142 -4.55 -3.05 15.72
C GLY A 142 -5.90 -2.35 15.85
N HIS A 143 -6.08 -1.60 16.93
CA HIS A 143 -7.32 -0.88 17.21
C HIS A 143 -7.62 0.24 16.21
N LEU A 144 -6.61 0.81 15.53
CA LEU A 144 -6.86 1.83 14.50
C LEU A 144 -7.49 1.22 13.25
N GLY A 145 -7.16 -0.04 12.94
CA GLY A 145 -7.65 -0.75 11.75
C GLY A 145 -8.88 -1.62 11.96
N PHE A 146 -9.11 -2.10 13.21
CA PHE A 146 -10.09 -3.16 13.47
C PHE A 146 -10.96 -2.91 14.72
N PHE A 147 -11.08 -1.67 15.17
CA PHE A 147 -11.93 -1.33 16.32
C PHE A 147 -13.40 -1.39 15.94
N ALA A 148 -14.19 -2.15 16.72
CA ALA A 148 -15.62 -2.27 16.58
C ALA A 148 -16.31 -1.83 17.89
N HIS A 149 -17.18 -0.83 17.82
CA HIS A 149 -17.94 -0.36 18.97
C HIS A 149 -19.25 0.27 18.50
N PRO A 150 -20.40 0.01 19.18
CA PRO A 150 -21.70 0.56 18.78
C PRO A 150 -21.73 2.08 18.65
N ALA A 151 -20.96 2.82 19.45
CA ALA A 151 -20.88 4.28 19.34
C ALA A 151 -20.26 4.79 18.01
N LEU A 152 -19.62 3.92 17.21
CA LEU A 152 -19.12 4.24 15.87
C LEU A 152 -20.22 4.08 14.80
N GLU A 153 -21.32 3.45 15.17
CA GLU A 153 -22.48 3.25 14.30
C GLU A 153 -23.34 4.50 14.39
N GLY A 154 -23.26 5.39 13.39
CA GLY A 154 -24.22 6.49 13.24
C GLY A 154 -25.62 5.96 12.86
N GLU A 155 -26.68 6.69 13.16
CA GLU A 155 -28.04 6.36 12.72
C GLU A 155 -28.06 6.22 11.18
N GLY A 156 -28.35 5.00 10.68
CA GLY A 156 -28.44 4.70 9.25
C GLY A 156 -27.12 4.47 8.52
N ALA A 157 -25.98 4.40 9.24
CA ALA A 157 -24.70 4.06 8.64
C ALA A 157 -24.51 2.54 8.55
N GLU A 158 -23.97 2.05 7.44
CA GLU A 158 -23.48 0.68 7.37
C GLU A 158 -22.41 0.45 8.43
N CYS A 159 -22.57 -0.63 9.21
CA CYS A 159 -21.66 -1.02 10.29
C CYS A 159 -20.36 -1.55 9.71
N ILE A 160 -19.39 -0.66 9.46
CA ILE A 160 -18.10 -1.02 8.89
C ILE A 160 -17.03 -0.88 9.97
N HIS A 161 -16.42 -2.02 10.35
CA HIS A 161 -15.40 -2.07 11.40
C HIS A 161 -14.04 -2.61 10.90
N ASN A 162 -13.95 -2.96 9.62
CA ASN A 162 -12.73 -3.49 9.00
C ASN A 162 -11.98 -2.37 8.24
N PHE A 163 -11.61 -1.29 8.95
CA PHE A 163 -11.00 -0.11 8.33
C PHE A 163 -9.71 -0.45 7.60
N ALA A 164 -8.90 -1.36 8.13
CA ALA A 164 -7.67 -1.80 7.48
C ALA A 164 -7.92 -2.51 6.14
N LEU A 165 -8.99 -3.31 6.01
CA LEU A 165 -9.35 -3.89 4.72
C LEU A 165 -9.85 -2.84 3.74
N LEU A 166 -10.56 -1.81 4.23
CA LEU A 166 -10.95 -0.67 3.39
C LEU A 166 -9.73 0.14 2.94
N ASP A 167 -8.71 0.30 3.79
CA ASP A 167 -7.43 0.94 3.42
C ASP A 167 -6.77 0.18 2.27
N GLN A 168 -6.73 -1.15 2.36
CA GLN A 168 -6.17 -2.01 1.30
C GLN A 168 -6.97 -1.90 0.00
N ILE A 169 -8.31 -1.82 0.07
CA ILE A 169 -9.18 -1.57 -1.09
C ILE A 169 -8.88 -0.19 -1.69
N ALA A 170 -8.72 0.84 -0.86
CA ALA A 170 -8.37 2.19 -1.34
C ALA A 170 -7.00 2.21 -2.03
N ALA A 171 -6.00 1.49 -1.50
CA ALA A 171 -4.70 1.33 -2.14
C ALA A 171 -4.81 0.60 -3.49
N LEU A 172 -5.63 -0.44 -3.60
CA LEU A 172 -5.87 -1.13 -4.87
C LEU A 172 -6.60 -0.24 -5.89
N ARG A 173 -7.55 0.59 -5.46
CA ARG A 173 -8.18 1.61 -6.33
C ARG A 173 -7.15 2.63 -6.80
N TRP A 174 -6.26 3.08 -5.89
CA TRP A 174 -5.17 3.96 -6.27
C TRP A 174 -4.28 3.32 -7.34
N VAL A 175 -3.97 2.02 -7.23
CA VAL A 175 -3.21 1.26 -8.24
C VAL A 175 -3.94 1.28 -9.58
N GLN A 176 -5.22 0.96 -9.62
CA GLN A 176 -6.02 0.99 -10.86
C GLN A 176 -6.02 2.38 -11.51
N ASP A 177 -6.09 3.43 -10.69
CA ASP A 177 -6.17 4.80 -11.15
C ASP A 177 -4.84 5.38 -11.65
N ASN A 178 -3.70 4.90 -11.14
CA ASN A 178 -2.43 5.61 -11.31
C ASN A 178 -1.30 4.76 -11.87
N ILE A 179 -1.33 3.42 -11.74
CA ILE A 179 -0.14 2.58 -11.99
C ILE A 179 0.30 2.59 -13.47
N ALA A 180 -0.59 2.90 -14.39
CA ALA A 180 -0.26 3.07 -15.80
C ALA A 180 0.76 4.20 -16.02
N ALA A 181 0.69 5.28 -15.24
CA ALA A 181 1.66 6.38 -15.29
C ALA A 181 3.08 5.94 -14.85
N PHE A 182 3.17 4.87 -14.05
CA PHE A 182 4.43 4.24 -13.64
C PHE A 182 4.89 3.15 -14.62
N GLY A 183 4.13 2.88 -15.69
CA GLY A 183 4.39 1.86 -16.68
C GLY A 183 3.82 0.49 -16.34
N GLY A 184 2.86 0.41 -15.42
CA GLY A 184 2.18 -0.82 -15.04
C GLY A 184 0.95 -1.11 -15.88
N ASP A 185 0.66 -2.39 -16.08
CA ASP A 185 -0.56 -2.88 -16.73
C ASP A 185 -1.66 -3.02 -15.68
N THR A 186 -2.68 -2.17 -15.77
CA THR A 186 -3.85 -2.19 -14.87
C THR A 186 -4.68 -3.48 -15.03
N GLN A 187 -4.53 -4.22 -16.13
CA GLN A 187 -5.22 -5.49 -16.38
C GLN A 187 -4.38 -6.71 -15.96
N ASN A 188 -3.20 -6.47 -15.39
CA ASN A 188 -2.29 -7.54 -14.95
C ASN A 188 -1.76 -7.27 -13.53
N VAL A 189 -2.68 -7.11 -12.58
CA VAL A 189 -2.39 -6.84 -11.17
C VAL A 189 -2.45 -8.14 -10.38
N THR A 190 -1.36 -8.50 -9.72
CA THR A 190 -1.24 -9.61 -8.77
C THR A 190 -1.22 -9.07 -7.35
N LEU A 191 -2.18 -9.44 -6.53
CA LEU A 191 -2.21 -9.15 -5.10
C LEU A 191 -1.50 -10.29 -4.36
N PHE A 192 -0.52 -9.97 -3.50
CA PHE A 192 0.18 -10.98 -2.74
C PHE A 192 0.48 -10.54 -1.32
N GLY A 193 0.61 -11.50 -0.41
CA GLY A 193 0.83 -11.22 1.00
C GLY A 193 1.23 -12.47 1.77
N GLU A 194 1.79 -12.24 2.95
CA GLU A 194 2.23 -13.29 3.87
C GLU A 194 1.46 -13.18 5.19
N SER A 195 1.16 -14.34 5.84
CA SER A 195 0.53 -14.39 7.16
C SER A 195 -0.77 -13.57 7.23
N ALA A 196 -0.85 -12.53 8.05
CA ALA A 196 -1.99 -11.60 8.10
C ALA A 196 -2.25 -10.93 6.75
N GLY A 197 -1.19 -10.58 5.98
CA GLY A 197 -1.32 -10.08 4.62
C GLY A 197 -1.95 -11.10 3.68
N ALA A 198 -1.60 -12.37 3.81
CA ALA A 198 -2.23 -13.45 3.05
C ALA A 198 -3.72 -13.64 3.42
N ARG A 199 -4.07 -13.49 4.70
CA ARG A 199 -5.48 -13.45 5.15
C ARG A 199 -6.23 -12.26 4.56
N SER A 200 -5.58 -11.09 4.47
CA SER A 200 -6.13 -9.94 3.75
C SER A 200 -6.41 -10.26 2.29
N VAL A 201 -5.47 -10.92 1.59
CA VAL A 201 -5.66 -11.35 0.21
C VAL A 201 -6.91 -12.24 0.09
N LEU A 202 -7.07 -13.24 0.96
CA LEU A 202 -8.26 -14.10 0.99
C LEU A 202 -9.56 -13.31 1.23
N SER A 203 -9.54 -12.36 2.19
CA SER A 203 -10.69 -11.51 2.49
C SER A 203 -11.06 -10.63 1.29
N LEU A 204 -10.06 -10.06 0.60
CA LEU A 204 -10.27 -9.23 -0.58
C LEU A 204 -10.77 -10.02 -1.79
N MET A 205 -10.34 -11.30 -1.95
CA MET A 205 -10.90 -12.19 -2.97
C MET A 205 -12.40 -12.45 -2.76
N ALA A 206 -12.85 -12.49 -1.51
CA ALA A 206 -14.25 -12.69 -1.16
C ALA A 206 -15.07 -11.39 -1.13
N SER A 207 -14.42 -10.23 -1.09
CA SER A 207 -15.08 -8.92 -0.95
C SER A 207 -15.61 -8.40 -2.28
N PRO A 208 -16.92 -8.11 -2.41
CA PRO A 208 -17.47 -7.47 -3.61
C PRO A 208 -16.89 -6.07 -3.85
N LEU A 209 -16.39 -5.38 -2.82
CA LEU A 209 -15.77 -4.05 -2.92
C LEU A 209 -14.41 -4.08 -3.62
N ALA A 210 -13.75 -5.24 -3.66
CA ALA A 210 -12.46 -5.45 -4.32
C ALA A 210 -12.59 -6.05 -5.73
N LYS A 211 -13.83 -6.30 -6.20
CA LYS A 211 -14.06 -6.89 -7.52
C LYS A 211 -13.46 -6.03 -8.63
N GLY A 212 -12.62 -6.68 -9.47
CA GLY A 212 -11.98 -6.03 -10.62
C GLY A 212 -10.75 -5.19 -10.28
N LEU A 213 -10.31 -5.13 -9.02
CA LEU A 213 -9.12 -4.36 -8.60
C LEU A 213 -7.81 -5.16 -8.78
N PHE A 214 -7.88 -6.47 -8.86
CA PHE A 214 -6.74 -7.35 -9.14
C PHE A 214 -7.19 -8.60 -9.91
N HIS A 215 -6.25 -9.32 -10.52
CA HIS A 215 -6.49 -10.39 -11.48
C HIS A 215 -5.92 -11.74 -11.02
N LYS A 216 -4.90 -11.69 -10.17
CA LYS A 216 -4.17 -12.86 -9.65
C LYS A 216 -3.91 -12.66 -8.17
N ALA A 217 -3.76 -13.75 -7.43
CA ALA A 217 -3.47 -13.74 -6.01
C ALA A 217 -2.37 -14.76 -5.67
N ILE A 218 -1.47 -14.38 -4.73
CA ILE A 218 -0.49 -15.27 -4.11
C ILE A 218 -0.66 -15.18 -2.60
N ILE A 219 -0.88 -16.33 -1.96
CA ILE A 219 -1.19 -16.45 -0.54
C ILE A 219 -0.07 -17.24 0.12
N GLN A 220 0.77 -16.54 0.91
CA GLN A 220 1.92 -17.15 1.58
C GLN A 220 1.61 -17.30 3.07
N SER A 221 1.65 -18.54 3.57
CA SER A 221 1.33 -18.86 4.97
C SER A 221 -0.03 -18.30 5.41
N GLY A 222 -0.98 -18.22 4.50
CA GLY A 222 -2.36 -17.85 4.76
C GLY A 222 -3.17 -19.05 5.23
N TYR A 223 -4.06 -18.81 6.19
CA TYR A 223 -5.04 -19.80 6.63
C TYR A 223 -6.40 -19.13 6.86
N THR A 224 -7.45 -19.87 6.60
CA THR A 224 -8.79 -19.55 7.07
C THR A 224 -9.05 -20.38 8.31
N LEU A 225 -9.62 -19.78 9.34
CA LEU A 225 -10.19 -20.57 10.43
C LEU A 225 -11.41 -21.32 9.86
N PRO A 226 -11.57 -22.60 10.22
CA PRO A 226 -12.75 -23.37 9.81
C PRO A 226 -14.04 -22.80 10.37
#